data_81378a8f573d8335d01780259dc97d06
#
_entry.id   81378a8f573d8335d01780259dc97d06
#
_cell.length_a   1.000
_cell.length_b   1.000
_cell.length_c   1.000
_cell.angle_alpha   90.00
_cell.angle_beta   90.00
_cell.angle_gamma   90.00
#
_symmetry.space_group_name_H-M   'P 1'
#
loop_
_entity.id
_entity.type
_entity.pdbx_description
1 polymer ?
#
loop_
_entity_poly.entity_id
_entity_poly.type
_entity_poly.pdbx_seq_one_letter_code
_entity_poly.pdbx_strand_id
1 'polypeptide(L)'
;MPSWLPFLFLDYKYILIALLAIPEGPIVMAISGFLVRAEVLSLWPAYFALVIGDFVADIIWYFLGRKGGVKIVHSKFGKFMGLNEKNIMMTEKYFHKYHTSILFISKLTTGFGFAPVVLFTAGLVKIPFKKYCLLNFFGGFIWTGFLMALGFSFSHFFITIKDINGKIFLIGSALIILFIIYRIGRHIHQLIIKKNNA
;
A
#
# COMPACT_ATOMS: atom_id res chain seq x y z
N MET A 1 -3.28 -31.37 -8.53
CA MET A 1 -3.51 -30.33 -7.51
C MET A 1 -4.27 -30.98 -6.36
N PRO A 2 -3.96 -30.68 -5.08
CA PRO A 2 -4.69 -31.25 -3.94
C PRO A 2 -6.16 -30.87 -4.01
N SER A 3 -7.07 -31.81 -3.72
CA SER A 3 -8.53 -31.66 -3.84
C SER A 3 -9.14 -30.58 -2.91
N TRP A 4 -8.43 -30.18 -1.86
CA TRP A 4 -8.85 -29.12 -0.91
C TRP A 4 -8.56 -27.69 -1.38
N LEU A 5 -7.65 -27.53 -2.36
CA LEU A 5 -7.26 -26.18 -2.86
C LEU A 5 -8.45 -25.42 -3.46
N PRO A 6 -9.32 -26.01 -4.31
CA PRO A 6 -10.50 -25.32 -4.84
C PRO A 6 -11.47 -24.85 -3.75
N PHE A 7 -11.66 -25.63 -2.67
CA PHE A 7 -12.54 -25.26 -1.56
C PHE A 7 -12.03 -24.02 -0.80
N LEU A 8 -10.73 -23.94 -0.54
CA LEU A 8 -10.14 -22.77 0.08
C LEU A 8 -10.33 -21.50 -0.79
N PHE A 9 -10.24 -21.62 -2.10
CA PHE A 9 -10.45 -20.48 -3.00
C PHE A 9 -11.92 -20.07 -3.11
N LEU A 10 -12.86 -21.00 -3.06
CA LEU A 10 -14.28 -20.69 -3.23
C LEU A 10 -14.88 -20.09 -1.95
N ASP A 11 -14.57 -20.66 -0.78
CA ASP A 11 -15.19 -20.28 0.50
C ASP A 11 -14.42 -19.17 1.24
N TYR A 12 -13.07 -19.11 1.09
CA TYR A 12 -12.22 -18.20 1.86
C TYR A 12 -11.48 -17.16 1.02
N LYS A 13 -11.80 -17.00 -0.27
CA LYS A 13 -11.10 -16.07 -1.17
C LYS A 13 -11.03 -14.63 -0.64
N TYR A 14 -12.08 -14.15 0.01
CA TYR A 14 -12.11 -12.80 0.56
C TYR A 14 -11.24 -12.66 1.83
N ILE A 15 -11.19 -13.69 2.65
CA ILE A 15 -10.29 -13.75 3.81
C ILE A 15 -8.83 -13.79 3.32
N LEU A 16 -8.56 -14.59 2.29
CA LEU A 16 -7.23 -14.71 1.71
C LEU A 16 -6.73 -13.38 1.16
N ILE A 17 -7.54 -12.65 0.36
CA ILE A 17 -7.14 -11.35 -0.16
C ILE A 17 -6.98 -10.30 0.97
N ALA A 18 -7.78 -10.34 2.02
CA ALA A 18 -7.60 -9.49 3.19
C ALA A 18 -6.27 -9.76 3.89
N LEU A 19 -5.89 -11.03 4.08
CA LEU A 19 -4.62 -11.42 4.67
C LEU A 19 -3.42 -11.03 3.78
N LEU A 20 -3.55 -11.22 2.47
CA LEU A 20 -2.52 -10.83 1.50
C LEU A 20 -2.36 -9.31 1.38
N ALA A 21 -3.41 -8.54 1.64
CA ALA A 21 -3.34 -7.08 1.66
C ALA A 21 -2.51 -6.52 2.84
N ILE A 22 -2.27 -7.29 3.90
CA ILE A 22 -1.46 -6.86 5.05
C ILE A 22 0.01 -6.60 4.64
N PRO A 23 0.75 -7.53 3.98
CA PRO A 23 2.12 -7.30 3.55
C PRO A 23 2.23 -6.47 2.26
N GLU A 24 1.30 -6.63 1.30
CA GLU A 24 1.41 -6.09 -0.06
C GLU A 24 0.09 -5.51 -0.58
N GLY A 25 -0.47 -4.55 0.18
CA GLY A 25 -1.78 -3.96 -0.10
C GLY A 25 -1.99 -3.47 -1.53
N PRO A 26 -1.15 -2.55 -2.08
CA PRO A 26 -1.39 -1.95 -3.40
C PRO A 26 -1.45 -2.95 -4.55
N ILE A 27 -0.57 -3.95 -4.54
CA ILE A 27 -0.53 -4.99 -5.58
C ILE A 27 -1.78 -5.86 -5.50
N VAL A 28 -2.14 -6.30 -4.29
CA VAL A 28 -3.32 -7.15 -4.07
C VAL A 28 -4.60 -6.42 -4.42
N MET A 29 -4.71 -5.12 -4.14
CA MET A 29 -5.85 -4.27 -4.51
C MET A 29 -6.01 -4.17 -6.03
N ALA A 30 -4.92 -3.92 -6.76
CA ALA A 30 -4.94 -3.84 -8.22
C ALA A 30 -5.30 -5.21 -8.86
N ILE A 31 -4.69 -6.31 -8.38
CA ILE A 31 -5.01 -7.66 -8.84
C ILE A 31 -6.47 -8.00 -8.54
N SER A 32 -7.00 -7.64 -7.36
CA SER A 32 -8.40 -7.88 -7.02
C SER A 32 -9.35 -7.12 -7.93
N GLY A 33 -9.03 -5.89 -8.31
CA GLY A 33 -9.80 -5.14 -9.31
C GLY A 33 -9.82 -5.83 -10.69
N PHE A 34 -8.66 -6.38 -11.11
CA PHE A 34 -8.57 -7.21 -12.32
C PHE A 34 -9.46 -8.45 -12.21
N LEU A 35 -9.43 -9.16 -11.08
CA LEU A 35 -10.22 -10.37 -10.86
C LEU A 35 -11.73 -10.09 -10.74
N VAL A 36 -12.12 -8.91 -10.27
CA VAL A 36 -13.53 -8.46 -10.27
C VAL A 36 -14.02 -8.30 -11.70
N ARG A 37 -13.24 -7.71 -12.59
CA ARG A 37 -13.61 -7.59 -14.01
C ARG A 37 -13.66 -8.95 -14.71
N ALA A 38 -12.79 -9.87 -14.31
CA ALA A 38 -12.77 -11.25 -14.81
C ALA A 38 -13.85 -12.14 -14.18
N GLU A 39 -14.77 -11.56 -13.38
CA GLU A 39 -15.90 -12.24 -12.73
C GLU A 39 -15.49 -13.34 -11.72
N VAL A 40 -14.22 -13.38 -11.30
CA VAL A 40 -13.70 -14.32 -10.28
C VAL A 40 -14.07 -13.86 -8.86
N LEU A 41 -14.07 -12.53 -8.63
CA LEU A 41 -14.42 -11.91 -7.38
C LEU A 41 -15.63 -11.00 -7.52
N SER A 42 -16.48 -10.95 -6.50
CA SER A 42 -17.55 -9.97 -6.39
C SER A 42 -16.98 -8.64 -5.85
N LEU A 43 -17.41 -7.52 -6.43
CA LEU A 43 -16.86 -6.20 -6.17
C LEU A 43 -16.90 -5.83 -4.67
N TRP A 44 -18.10 -5.84 -4.08
CA TRP A 44 -18.28 -5.34 -2.72
C TRP A 44 -17.58 -6.20 -1.65
N PRO A 45 -17.70 -7.54 -1.65
CA PRO A 45 -16.97 -8.35 -0.69
C PRO A 45 -15.46 -8.21 -0.82
N ALA A 46 -14.91 -8.15 -2.05
CA ALA A 46 -13.49 -7.95 -2.27
C ALA A 46 -13.04 -6.57 -1.77
N TYR A 47 -13.80 -5.52 -2.06
CA TYR A 47 -13.50 -4.17 -1.63
C TYR A 47 -13.41 -4.05 -0.11
N PHE A 48 -14.44 -4.52 0.61
CA PHE A 48 -14.43 -4.44 2.08
C PHE A 48 -13.35 -5.34 2.70
N ALA A 49 -13.10 -6.52 2.14
CA ALA A 49 -12.02 -7.38 2.60
C ALA A 49 -10.64 -6.68 2.49
N LEU A 50 -10.38 -6.00 1.37
CA LEU A 50 -9.15 -5.26 1.14
C LEU A 50 -9.03 -4.03 2.07
N VAL A 51 -10.10 -3.26 2.24
CA VAL A 51 -10.12 -2.12 3.17
C VAL A 51 -9.81 -2.58 4.60
N ILE A 52 -10.38 -3.70 5.03
CA ILE A 52 -10.11 -4.26 6.37
C ILE A 52 -8.66 -4.72 6.47
N GLY A 53 -8.15 -5.45 5.47
CA GLY A 53 -6.76 -5.94 5.46
C GLY A 53 -5.74 -4.79 5.51
N ASP A 54 -5.92 -3.76 4.69
CA ASP A 54 -5.09 -2.55 4.68
C ASP A 54 -5.15 -1.80 6.01
N PHE A 55 -6.34 -1.64 6.58
CA PHE A 55 -6.52 -0.99 7.86
C PHE A 55 -5.86 -1.75 9.03
N VAL A 56 -5.93 -3.08 9.02
CA VAL A 56 -5.21 -3.93 9.98
C VAL A 56 -3.69 -3.74 9.85
N ALA A 57 -3.17 -3.69 8.62
CA ALA A 57 -1.75 -3.40 8.37
C ALA A 57 -1.33 -2.05 8.97
N ASP A 58 -2.13 -1.00 8.78
CA ASP A 58 -1.88 0.32 9.34
C ASP A 58 -1.81 0.29 10.87
N ILE A 59 -2.75 -0.40 11.51
CA ILE A 59 -2.77 -0.56 12.98
C ILE A 59 -1.51 -1.28 13.45
N ILE A 60 -1.07 -2.33 12.77
CA ILE A 60 0.16 -3.06 13.09
C ILE A 60 1.36 -2.10 13.04
N TRP A 61 1.51 -1.31 11.96
CA TRP A 61 2.60 -0.35 11.83
C TRP A 61 2.61 0.71 12.93
N TYR A 62 1.44 1.22 13.30
CA TYR A 62 1.31 2.17 14.40
C TYR A 62 1.78 1.57 15.73
N PHE A 63 1.34 0.36 16.08
CA PHE A 63 1.75 -0.27 17.33
C PHE A 63 3.21 -0.71 17.32
N LEU A 64 3.77 -1.12 16.19
CA LEU A 64 5.20 -1.35 16.04
C LEU A 64 6.01 -0.07 16.36
N GLY A 65 5.57 1.10 15.88
CA GLY A 65 6.18 2.37 16.22
C GLY A 65 6.01 2.72 17.70
N ARG A 66 4.78 2.60 18.22
CA ARG A 66 4.45 3.01 19.59
C ARG A 66 5.12 2.18 20.68
N LYS A 67 5.20 0.85 20.48
CA LYS A 67 5.76 -0.10 21.46
C LYS A 67 7.23 -0.46 21.18
N GLY A 68 7.59 -0.59 19.90
CA GLY A 68 8.91 -1.05 19.48
C GLY A 68 9.95 0.06 19.45
N GLY A 69 9.53 1.30 19.14
CA GLY A 69 10.38 2.48 19.20
C GLY A 69 11.71 2.30 18.46
N VAL A 70 12.77 2.87 19.06
CA VAL A 70 14.13 2.87 18.49
C VAL A 70 14.70 1.46 18.30
N LYS A 71 14.26 0.46 19.09
CA LYS A 71 14.75 -0.92 18.96
C LYS A 71 14.44 -1.52 17.57
N ILE A 72 13.24 -1.24 17.04
CA ILE A 72 12.86 -1.72 15.70
C ILE A 72 13.66 -1.00 14.62
N VAL A 73 13.92 0.30 14.78
CA VAL A 73 14.69 1.10 13.82
C VAL A 73 16.09 0.51 13.59
N HIS A 74 16.75 0.08 14.65
CA HIS A 74 18.10 -0.52 14.58
C HIS A 74 18.08 -2.00 14.17
N SER A 75 16.92 -2.65 14.10
CA SER A 75 16.80 -4.05 13.70
C SER A 75 17.05 -4.24 12.19
N LYS A 76 17.40 -5.48 11.78
CA LYS A 76 17.50 -5.85 10.36
C LYS A 76 16.16 -5.63 9.63
N PHE A 77 15.04 -5.93 10.29
CA PHE A 77 13.70 -5.71 9.78
C PHE A 77 13.39 -4.22 9.55
N GLY A 78 13.72 -3.36 10.52
CA GLY A 78 13.54 -1.92 10.38
C GLY A 78 14.33 -1.34 9.21
N LYS A 79 15.60 -1.71 9.07
CA LYS A 79 16.45 -1.29 7.94
C LYS A 79 15.89 -1.74 6.60
N PHE A 80 15.39 -2.97 6.49
CA PHE A 80 14.76 -3.49 5.27
C PHE A 80 13.51 -2.70 4.90
N MET A 81 12.70 -2.30 5.88
CA MET A 81 11.48 -1.49 5.70
C MET A 81 11.75 0.02 5.56
N GLY A 82 13.00 0.43 5.44
CA GLY A 82 13.37 1.85 5.30
C GLY A 82 13.25 2.67 6.59
N LEU A 83 13.05 2.01 7.73
CA LEU A 83 13.03 2.62 9.05
C LEU A 83 14.47 2.94 9.47
N ASN A 84 14.99 4.08 9.09
CA ASN A 84 16.26 4.61 9.55
C ASN A 84 16.05 5.95 10.25
N GLU A 85 16.99 6.35 11.09
CA GLU A 85 16.90 7.58 11.88
C GLU A 85 16.64 8.81 11.01
N LYS A 86 17.26 8.88 9.83
CA LYS A 86 17.10 9.99 8.89
C LYS A 86 15.66 10.09 8.36
N ASN A 87 15.06 8.96 7.95
CA ASN A 87 13.70 8.93 7.43
C ASN A 87 12.68 9.26 8.53
N ILE A 88 12.92 8.77 9.75
CA ILE A 88 12.09 9.05 10.92
C ILE A 88 12.16 10.54 11.27
N MET A 89 13.35 11.11 11.41
CA MET A 89 13.56 12.53 11.73
C MET A 89 12.91 13.45 10.67
N MET A 90 13.01 13.09 9.38
CA MET A 90 12.31 13.80 8.32
C MET A 90 10.79 13.71 8.49
N THR A 91 10.27 12.53 8.78
CA THR A 91 8.83 12.32 8.96
C THR A 91 8.31 13.06 10.20
N GLU A 92 9.07 13.11 11.29
CA GLU A 92 8.75 13.91 12.47
C GLU A 92 8.66 15.41 12.14
N LYS A 93 9.62 15.96 11.37
CA LYS A 93 9.55 17.35 10.89
C LYS A 93 8.28 17.60 10.07
N TYR A 94 7.88 16.65 9.23
CA TYR A 94 6.63 16.75 8.47
C TYR A 94 5.40 16.69 9.37
N PHE A 95 5.39 15.87 10.43
CA PHE A 95 4.32 15.87 11.42
C PHE A 95 4.22 17.21 12.14
N HIS A 96 5.35 17.84 12.49
CA HIS A 96 5.37 19.17 13.10
C HIS A 96 4.85 20.24 12.14
N LYS A 97 5.18 20.17 10.84
CA LYS A 97 4.79 21.16 9.83
C LYS A 97 3.36 21.00 9.32
N TYR A 98 2.95 19.76 9.03
CA TYR A 98 1.68 19.46 8.37
C TYR A 98 0.69 18.75 9.30
N HIS A 99 1.05 18.58 10.56
CA HIS A 99 0.25 17.87 11.56
C HIS A 99 -0.18 16.49 11.05
N THR A 100 -1.43 16.11 11.32
CA THR A 100 -1.95 14.81 10.94
C THR A 100 -2.34 14.66 9.46
N SER A 101 -2.37 15.77 8.69
CA SER A 101 -2.65 15.71 7.25
C SER A 101 -1.63 14.88 6.47
N ILE A 102 -0.40 14.74 7.00
CA ILE A 102 0.62 13.88 6.40
C ILE A 102 0.19 12.40 6.36
N LEU A 103 -0.64 11.92 7.29
CA LEU A 103 -1.16 10.56 7.26
C LEU A 103 -2.04 10.32 6.01
N PHE A 104 -2.90 11.27 5.70
CA PHE A 104 -3.75 11.19 4.52
C PHE A 104 -2.92 11.26 3.23
N ILE A 105 -1.96 12.18 3.16
CA ILE A 105 -1.06 12.31 2.01
C ILE A 105 -0.22 11.06 1.84
N SER A 106 0.29 10.46 2.94
CA SER A 106 1.09 9.24 2.86
C SER A 106 0.30 8.06 2.30
N LYS A 107 -1.01 7.98 2.58
CA LYS A 107 -1.88 6.95 1.98
C LYS A 107 -1.98 7.08 0.47
N LEU A 108 -2.13 8.30 -0.05
CA LEU A 108 -2.17 8.55 -1.49
C LEU A 108 -0.82 8.29 -2.18
N THR A 109 0.27 8.22 -1.42
CA THR A 109 1.63 7.95 -1.92
C THR A 109 2.17 6.59 -1.50
N THR A 110 1.32 5.68 -1.01
CA THR A 110 1.69 4.37 -0.46
C THR A 110 2.52 3.51 -1.44
N GLY A 111 2.29 3.64 -2.74
CA GLY A 111 3.06 2.92 -3.76
C GLY A 111 4.55 3.27 -3.84
N PHE A 112 5.02 4.29 -3.13
CA PHE A 112 6.42 4.75 -3.17
C PHE A 112 7.28 4.26 -1.99
N GLY A 113 6.81 3.30 -1.20
CA GLY A 113 7.57 2.68 -0.11
C GLY A 113 7.72 3.52 1.17
N PHE A 114 7.05 4.68 1.26
CA PHE A 114 7.13 5.57 2.43
C PHE A 114 6.05 5.33 3.48
N ALA A 115 4.95 4.69 3.13
CA ALA A 115 3.84 4.49 4.05
C ALA A 115 4.27 3.80 5.34
N PRO A 116 5.06 2.70 5.35
CA PRO A 116 5.50 2.07 6.57
C PRO A 116 6.26 3.02 7.50
N VAL A 117 7.12 3.89 6.93
CA VAL A 117 7.89 4.87 7.71
C VAL A 117 6.96 5.90 8.35
N VAL A 118 5.98 6.44 7.61
CA VAL A 118 5.04 7.44 8.12
C VAL A 118 4.13 6.85 9.18
N LEU A 119 3.58 5.65 8.94
CA LEU A 119 2.69 4.96 9.86
C LEU A 119 3.41 4.57 11.16
N PHE A 120 4.63 4.04 11.04
CA PHE A 120 5.50 3.73 12.17
C PHE A 120 5.85 4.99 12.99
N THR A 121 6.27 6.08 12.29
CA THR A 121 6.61 7.35 12.95
C THR A 121 5.41 7.95 13.66
N ALA A 122 4.20 7.83 13.10
CA ALA A 122 2.97 8.25 13.76
C ALA A 122 2.76 7.55 15.12
N GLY A 123 3.09 6.26 15.19
CA GLY A 123 3.12 5.51 16.44
C GLY A 123 4.22 5.96 17.39
N LEU A 124 5.43 6.20 16.88
CA LEU A 124 6.61 6.63 17.63
C LEU A 124 6.37 7.99 18.30
N VAL A 125 5.84 8.98 17.57
CA VAL A 125 5.47 10.31 18.10
C VAL A 125 4.15 10.32 18.87
N LYS A 126 3.54 9.15 19.09
CA LYS A 126 2.33 8.94 19.91
C LYS A 126 1.13 9.77 19.46
N ILE A 127 0.88 9.88 18.16
CA ILE A 127 -0.34 10.52 17.66
C ILE A 127 -1.57 9.86 18.30
N PRO A 128 -2.62 10.64 18.68
CA PRO A 128 -3.84 10.06 19.26
C PRO A 128 -4.43 8.97 18.36
N PHE A 129 -4.57 7.75 18.89
CA PHE A 129 -4.95 6.55 18.13
C PHE A 129 -6.28 6.74 17.37
N LYS A 130 -7.29 7.36 18.00
CA LYS A 130 -8.58 7.62 17.35
C LYS A 130 -8.42 8.46 16.08
N LYS A 131 -7.61 9.53 16.14
CA LYS A 131 -7.36 10.42 15.00
C LYS A 131 -6.57 9.69 13.90
N TYR A 132 -5.60 8.88 14.29
CA TYR A 132 -4.84 8.02 13.40
C TYR A 132 -5.76 7.06 12.63
N CYS A 133 -6.60 6.29 13.36
CA CYS A 133 -7.51 5.34 12.76
C CYS A 133 -8.50 6.01 11.78
N LEU A 134 -9.09 7.15 12.18
CA LEU A 134 -10.05 7.85 11.32
C LEU A 134 -9.43 8.27 9.98
N LEU A 135 -8.25 8.89 10.02
CA LEU A 135 -7.58 9.36 8.80
C LEU A 135 -7.13 8.22 7.90
N ASN A 136 -6.57 7.14 8.49
CA ASN A 136 -6.13 5.99 7.70
C ASN A 136 -7.31 5.20 7.15
N PHE A 137 -8.41 5.07 7.90
CA PHE A 137 -9.61 4.40 7.42
C PHE A 137 -10.19 5.11 6.17
N PHE A 138 -10.41 6.43 6.24
CA PHE A 138 -10.91 7.17 5.09
C PHE A 138 -9.91 7.23 3.94
N GLY A 139 -8.62 7.40 4.24
CA GLY A 139 -7.56 7.37 3.23
C GLY A 139 -7.47 6.00 2.55
N GLY A 140 -7.50 4.92 3.31
CA GLY A 140 -7.49 3.55 2.81
C GLY A 140 -8.73 3.21 1.99
N PHE A 141 -9.89 3.68 2.42
CA PHE A 141 -11.15 3.51 1.68
C PHE A 141 -11.05 4.11 0.26
N ILE A 142 -10.61 5.36 0.14
CA ILE A 142 -10.42 6.02 -1.16
C ILE A 142 -9.32 5.33 -1.97
N TRP A 143 -8.19 5.01 -1.34
CA TRP A 143 -7.04 4.42 -1.99
C TRP A 143 -7.33 3.01 -2.56
N THR A 144 -7.99 2.17 -1.77
CA THR A 144 -8.43 0.84 -2.21
C THR A 144 -9.34 0.93 -3.43
N GLY A 145 -10.32 1.84 -3.40
CA GLY A 145 -11.23 2.06 -4.54
C GLY A 145 -10.47 2.50 -5.79
N PHE A 146 -9.51 3.41 -5.65
CA PHE A 146 -8.68 3.87 -6.75
C PHE A 146 -7.85 2.75 -7.37
N LEU A 147 -7.14 1.95 -6.56
CA LEU A 147 -6.32 0.86 -7.06
C LEU A 147 -7.14 -0.29 -7.67
N MET A 148 -8.29 -0.60 -7.07
CA MET A 148 -9.22 -1.58 -7.67
C MET A 148 -9.77 -1.08 -9.01
N ALA A 149 -10.11 0.21 -9.13
CA ALA A 149 -10.56 0.80 -10.39
C ALA A 149 -9.47 0.75 -11.47
N LEU A 150 -8.20 1.00 -11.10
CA LEU A 150 -7.06 0.84 -12.02
C LEU A 150 -6.92 -0.61 -12.49
N GLY A 151 -6.96 -1.58 -11.57
CA GLY A 151 -6.88 -3.00 -11.92
C GLY A 151 -8.05 -3.47 -12.79
N PHE A 152 -9.26 -3.01 -12.49
CA PHE A 152 -10.46 -3.26 -13.27
C PHE A 152 -10.35 -2.72 -14.69
N SER A 153 -9.88 -1.48 -14.85
CA SER A 153 -9.65 -0.85 -16.14
C SER A 153 -8.56 -1.58 -16.94
N PHE A 154 -7.47 -1.97 -16.29
CA PHE A 154 -6.40 -2.74 -16.92
C PHE A 154 -6.92 -4.09 -17.44
N SER A 155 -7.75 -4.79 -16.67
CA SER A 155 -8.39 -6.05 -17.09
C SER A 155 -9.28 -5.84 -18.31
N HIS A 156 -10.01 -4.74 -18.40
CA HIS A 156 -10.84 -4.41 -19.54
C HIS A 156 -10.01 -4.33 -20.83
N PHE A 157 -8.91 -3.58 -20.81
CA PHE A 157 -7.99 -3.50 -21.96
C PHE A 157 -7.37 -4.86 -22.29
N PHE A 158 -6.94 -5.61 -21.26
CA PHE A 158 -6.31 -6.91 -21.44
C PHE A 158 -7.24 -7.94 -22.09
N ILE A 159 -8.52 -7.96 -21.72
CA ILE A 159 -9.53 -8.87 -22.29
C ILE A 159 -9.93 -8.44 -23.69
N THR A 160 -10.01 -7.14 -23.98
CA THR A 160 -10.41 -6.60 -25.27
C THR A 160 -9.36 -6.86 -26.36
N ILE A 161 -8.08 -6.89 -25.99
CA ILE A 161 -6.97 -7.19 -26.92
C ILE A 161 -6.95 -8.69 -27.18
N LYS A 162 -7.31 -9.09 -28.42
CA LYS A 162 -7.31 -10.51 -28.84
C LYS A 162 -5.92 -11.03 -29.19
N ASP A 163 -5.07 -10.15 -29.75
CA ASP A 163 -3.73 -10.51 -30.21
C ASP A 163 -2.75 -10.63 -29.05
N ILE A 164 -1.90 -11.67 -29.10
CA ILE A 164 -0.89 -11.93 -28.06
C ILE A 164 0.17 -10.81 -28.00
N ASN A 165 0.54 -10.25 -29.14
CA ASN A 165 1.52 -9.16 -29.20
C ASN A 165 0.99 -7.89 -28.51
N GLY A 166 -0.31 -7.58 -28.72
CA GLY A 166 -0.97 -6.47 -28.03
C GLY A 166 -1.02 -6.67 -26.51
N LYS A 167 -1.27 -7.90 -26.03
CA LYS A 167 -1.21 -8.22 -24.59
C LYS A 167 0.19 -8.06 -24.01
N ILE A 168 1.21 -8.53 -24.72
CA ILE A 168 2.62 -8.35 -24.32
C ILE A 168 2.96 -6.86 -24.27
N PHE A 169 2.54 -6.08 -25.27
CA PHE A 169 2.76 -4.63 -25.28
C PHE A 169 2.06 -3.92 -24.12
N LEU A 170 0.82 -4.31 -23.79
CA LEU A 170 0.08 -3.75 -22.65
C LEU A 170 0.78 -4.04 -21.32
N ILE A 171 1.23 -5.28 -21.09
CA ILE A 171 1.99 -5.63 -19.88
C ILE A 171 3.33 -4.89 -19.85
N GLY A 172 4.05 -4.85 -20.96
CA GLY A 172 5.33 -4.14 -21.06
C GLY A 172 5.19 -2.65 -20.76
N SER A 173 4.17 -2.00 -21.33
CA SER A 173 3.90 -0.57 -21.07
C SER A 173 3.53 -0.32 -19.60
N ALA A 174 2.73 -1.19 -18.99
CA ALA A 174 2.40 -1.08 -17.56
C ALA A 174 3.64 -1.21 -16.66
N LEU A 175 4.53 -2.16 -16.97
CA LEU A 175 5.80 -2.33 -16.25
C LEU A 175 6.72 -1.13 -16.41
N ILE A 176 6.81 -0.56 -17.63
CA ILE A 176 7.59 0.66 -17.90
C ILE A 176 7.03 1.84 -17.09
N ILE A 177 5.71 2.03 -17.07
CA ILE A 177 5.06 3.09 -16.30
C ILE A 177 5.36 2.91 -14.81
N LEU A 178 5.21 1.70 -14.25
CA LEU A 178 5.55 1.40 -12.86
C LEU A 178 7.02 1.67 -12.56
N PHE A 179 7.94 1.32 -13.48
CA PHE A 179 9.37 1.61 -13.33
C PHE A 179 9.65 3.11 -13.33
N ILE A 180 9.01 3.87 -14.23
CA ILE A 180 9.15 5.34 -14.29
C ILE A 180 8.63 5.96 -12.99
N ILE A 181 7.45 5.56 -12.52
CA ILE A 181 6.86 6.03 -11.26
C ILE A 181 7.82 5.73 -10.09
N TYR A 182 8.34 4.51 -10.01
CA TYR A 182 9.33 4.12 -8.99
C TYR A 182 10.59 5.00 -9.05
N ARG A 183 11.13 5.24 -10.25
CA ARG A 183 12.33 6.09 -10.46
C ARG A 183 12.06 7.54 -10.04
N ILE A 184 10.92 8.10 -10.42
CA ILE A 184 10.51 9.45 -10.03
C ILE A 184 10.37 9.55 -8.51
N GLY A 185 9.68 8.61 -7.89
CA GLY A 185 9.52 8.56 -6.43
C GLY A 185 10.87 8.52 -5.71
N ARG A 186 11.79 7.67 -6.17
CA ARG A 186 13.16 7.59 -5.64
C ARG A 186 13.96 8.89 -5.86
N HIS A 187 13.80 9.55 -7.01
CA HIS A 187 14.49 10.80 -7.32
C HIS A 187 13.98 11.96 -6.44
N ILE A 188 12.66 12.10 -6.30
CA ILE A 188 12.03 13.09 -5.41
C ILE A 188 12.51 12.88 -3.97
N HIS A 189 12.57 11.65 -3.51
CA HIS A 189 13.12 11.32 -2.19
C HIS A 189 14.55 11.81 -2.01
N GLN A 190 15.43 11.57 -3.00
CA GLN A 190 16.82 12.03 -2.95
C GLN A 190 16.94 13.56 -2.94
N LEU A 191 16.10 14.26 -3.72
CA LEU A 191 16.07 15.73 -3.77
C LEU A 191 15.61 16.32 -2.43
N ILE A 192 14.59 15.74 -1.80
CA ILE A 192 14.11 16.16 -0.47
C ILE A 192 15.21 15.99 0.58
N ILE A 193 15.94 14.87 0.51
CA ILE A 193 17.06 14.60 1.41
C ILE A 193 18.20 15.58 1.22
N LYS A 194 18.54 15.92 -0.04
CA LYS A 194 19.65 16.86 -0.37
C LYS A 194 19.35 18.29 0.07
N LYS A 195 18.10 18.73 -0.09
CA LYS A 195 17.68 20.10 0.31
C LYS A 195 17.66 20.30 1.83
N ASN A 196 17.55 19.23 2.61
CA ASN A 196 17.56 19.33 4.09
C ASN A 196 18.97 19.17 4.70
N ASN A 197 19.98 18.92 3.87
CA ASN A 197 21.39 18.83 4.29
C ASN A 197 22.21 20.08 3.87
N ALA A 198 21.60 21.03 3.19
CA ALA A 198 22.14 22.35 2.84
C ALA A 198 21.49 23.44 3.69
#